data_c1dcf6a35875c30269afc499d7fef0b5
#
_entry.id   c1dcf6a35875c30269afc499d7fef0b5
#
_cell.length_a   1.000
_cell.length_b   1.000
_cell.length_c   1.000
_cell.angle_alpha   90.00
_cell.angle_beta   90.00
_cell.angle_gamma   90.00
#
_symmetry.space_group_name_H-M   'P 1'
#
loop_
_entity.id
_entity.type
_entity.pdbx_description
1 polymer ?
#
loop_
_entity_poly.entity_id
_entity_poly.type
_entity_poly.pdbx_seq_one_letter_code
_entity_poly.pdbx_strand_id
1 'polypeptide(L)'
;MAAPIIDFTPFMVNEGAVIGDPMTPAQEAVTKQLDEVNTGTGFAYLSNIGITSEDLEGWFAASKELFALPEEVKHQRLQQMCPETNAGYSPEGQEKLNARRGADMKESFNIKRPGMNDFAGCPGKFVEAAASIWHKADLAGKRFGLACAMALGVEPDFFTSKLQKMDQFTVRFLHYPPCEFDPKAAEGHGPIRIGEHTDFGLFTLLFMDGPADGLEVKRVEGGDCGGSFGNEAGGWAPVPGLGGATFVVNTGALFARWTNDTWRASAHRVVVPTAAAAASHRYTIACFCDPDADSEVVVDPRFIAPGEAPKYPPTTGGEYVLMKLRESN
;
A
#
# COMPACT_ATOMS: atom_id res chain seq x y z
N MET A 1 8.39 -15.24 12.39
CA MET A 1 9.44 -14.69 11.49
C MET A 1 8.89 -13.46 10.81
N ALA A 2 9.73 -12.50 10.42
CA ALA A 2 9.29 -11.31 9.68
C ALA A 2 8.91 -11.68 8.24
N ALA A 3 8.16 -10.81 7.54
CA ALA A 3 7.90 -10.93 6.12
C ALA A 3 9.22 -11.01 5.34
N PRO A 4 9.30 -11.77 4.22
CA PRO A 4 10.52 -11.90 3.46
C PRO A 4 10.93 -10.57 2.81
N ILE A 5 12.24 -10.38 2.61
CA ILE A 5 12.79 -9.25 1.84
C ILE A 5 13.08 -9.75 0.43
N ILE A 6 12.47 -9.13 -0.57
CA ILE A 6 12.66 -9.45 -1.99
C ILE A 6 13.54 -8.36 -2.61
N ASP A 7 14.68 -8.77 -3.15
CA ASP A 7 15.63 -7.89 -3.83
C ASP A 7 15.22 -7.70 -5.30
N PHE A 8 14.88 -6.46 -5.67
CA PHE A 8 14.44 -6.10 -7.01
C PHE A 8 15.57 -5.73 -7.97
N THR A 9 16.85 -5.88 -7.58
CA THR A 9 18.00 -5.65 -8.48
C THR A 9 17.83 -6.32 -9.87
N PRO A 10 17.29 -7.55 -10.00
CA PRO A 10 17.09 -8.20 -11.29
C PRO A 10 16.09 -7.51 -12.21
N PHE A 11 15.20 -6.67 -11.68
CA PHE A 11 14.21 -5.88 -12.43
C PHE A 11 14.64 -4.43 -12.67
N MET A 12 15.82 -4.02 -12.18
CA MET A 12 16.38 -2.69 -12.41
C MET A 12 17.14 -2.56 -13.73
N VAL A 13 17.66 -3.67 -14.24
CA VAL A 13 18.67 -3.68 -15.33
C VAL A 13 18.05 -3.58 -16.71
N ASN A 14 16.71 -3.63 -16.85
CA ASN A 14 16.05 -3.81 -18.12
C ASN A 14 15.06 -2.68 -18.44
N GLU A 15 15.52 -1.43 -18.59
CA GLU A 15 14.72 -0.40 -19.32
C GLU A 15 14.52 -0.75 -20.80
N GLY A 16 15.09 -1.86 -21.30
CA GLY A 16 15.01 -2.34 -22.67
C GLY A 16 14.64 -3.80 -22.85
N ALA A 17 14.15 -4.51 -21.80
CA ALA A 17 13.67 -5.88 -21.98
C ALA A 17 12.42 -5.89 -22.87
N VAL A 18 12.53 -6.58 -23.99
CA VAL A 18 11.42 -6.75 -24.93
C VAL A 18 10.43 -7.75 -24.32
N ILE A 19 9.14 -7.44 -24.43
CA ILE A 19 8.06 -8.38 -24.10
C ILE A 19 8.32 -9.69 -24.87
N GLY A 20 8.47 -10.80 -24.11
CA GLY A 20 8.73 -12.13 -24.67
C GLY A 20 10.17 -12.64 -24.53
N ASP A 21 11.09 -11.83 -24.01
CA ASP A 21 12.41 -12.34 -23.66
C ASP A 21 12.30 -13.34 -22.49
N PRO A 22 13.06 -14.45 -22.52
CA PRO A 22 13.08 -15.40 -21.41
C PRO A 22 13.62 -14.73 -20.15
N MET A 23 13.00 -15.02 -18.98
CA MET A 23 13.48 -14.57 -17.69
C MET A 23 14.91 -15.03 -17.44
N THR A 24 15.71 -14.17 -16.84
CA THR A 24 16.99 -14.60 -16.27
C THR A 24 16.75 -15.45 -15.02
N PRO A 25 17.66 -16.35 -14.62
CA PRO A 25 17.53 -17.12 -13.38
C PRO A 25 17.32 -16.25 -12.13
N ALA A 26 17.86 -15.01 -12.12
CA ALA A 26 17.66 -14.09 -11.02
C ALA A 26 16.22 -13.51 -11.01
N GLN A 27 15.63 -13.22 -12.16
CA GLN A 27 14.22 -12.82 -12.27
C GLN A 27 13.28 -13.96 -11.90
N GLU A 28 13.57 -15.21 -12.32
CA GLU A 28 12.80 -16.39 -11.92
C GLU A 28 12.79 -16.58 -10.40
N ALA A 29 13.92 -16.33 -9.73
CA ALA A 29 13.98 -16.38 -8.27
C ALA A 29 13.08 -15.34 -7.59
N VAL A 30 13.04 -14.11 -8.12
CA VAL A 30 12.14 -13.04 -7.61
C VAL A 30 10.68 -13.39 -7.87
N THR A 31 10.32 -13.83 -9.07
CA THR A 31 8.93 -14.17 -9.41
C THR A 31 8.41 -15.33 -8.56
N LYS A 32 9.25 -16.32 -8.27
CA LYS A 32 8.91 -17.41 -7.35
C LYS A 32 8.64 -16.90 -5.93
N GLN A 33 9.49 -16.01 -5.40
CA GLN A 33 9.27 -15.39 -4.08
C GLN A 33 7.97 -14.57 -4.05
N LEU A 34 7.65 -13.83 -5.12
CA LEU A 34 6.39 -13.09 -5.24
C LEU A 34 5.18 -14.02 -5.21
N ASP A 35 5.22 -15.14 -5.92
CA ASP A 35 4.13 -16.11 -5.92
C ASP A 35 3.94 -16.76 -4.53
N GLU A 36 5.03 -17.19 -3.88
CA GLU A 36 5.01 -17.73 -2.52
C GLU A 36 4.41 -16.75 -1.50
N VAL A 37 4.77 -15.46 -1.60
CA VAL A 37 4.25 -14.42 -0.72
C VAL A 37 2.77 -14.17 -0.96
N ASN A 38 2.36 -14.01 -2.21
CA ASN A 38 1.01 -13.56 -2.55
C ASN A 38 -0.05 -14.68 -2.50
N THR A 39 0.36 -15.94 -2.65
CA THR A 39 -0.47 -17.10 -2.31
C THR A 39 -0.59 -17.31 -0.79
N GLY A 40 0.38 -16.79 -0.03
CA GLY A 40 0.43 -16.81 1.43
C GLY A 40 -0.18 -15.56 2.08
N THR A 41 0.68 -14.70 2.65
CA THR A 41 0.26 -13.51 3.43
C THR A 41 -0.02 -12.28 2.59
N GLY A 42 0.45 -12.23 1.33
CA GLY A 42 0.36 -11.04 0.47
C GLY A 42 1.20 -9.84 0.95
N PHE A 43 2.14 -10.04 1.92
CA PHE A 43 3.01 -9.01 2.48
C PHE A 43 4.47 -9.38 2.33
N ALA A 44 5.28 -8.49 1.77
CA ALA A 44 6.72 -8.60 1.68
C ALA A 44 7.39 -7.25 1.92
N TYR A 45 8.70 -7.29 2.14
CA TYR A 45 9.55 -6.10 2.00
C TYR A 45 10.21 -6.10 0.63
N LEU A 46 10.33 -4.93 0.03
CA LEU A 46 11.09 -4.71 -1.20
C LEU A 46 12.35 -3.92 -0.90
N SER A 47 13.43 -4.27 -1.61
CA SER A 47 14.67 -3.50 -1.64
C SER A 47 15.14 -3.32 -3.09
N ASN A 48 15.98 -2.30 -3.34
CA ASN A 48 16.61 -2.05 -4.63
C ASN A 48 15.65 -1.89 -5.83
N ILE A 49 14.49 -1.25 -5.63
CA ILE A 49 13.51 -1.00 -6.70
C ILE A 49 13.61 0.41 -7.31
N GLY A 50 14.67 1.16 -6.98
CA GLY A 50 14.91 2.52 -7.51
C GLY A 50 14.52 3.65 -6.56
N ILE A 51 14.20 3.33 -5.31
CA ILE A 51 13.97 4.29 -4.22
C ILE A 51 15.12 4.15 -3.22
N THR A 52 15.77 5.26 -2.88
CA THR A 52 16.95 5.29 -2.03
C THR A 52 16.61 5.69 -0.60
N SER A 53 17.54 5.48 0.34
CA SER A 53 17.39 5.97 1.72
C SER A 53 17.31 7.50 1.77
N GLU A 54 18.07 8.21 0.92
CA GLU A 54 18.03 9.67 0.81
C GLU A 54 16.66 10.17 0.35
N ASP A 55 16.01 9.46 -0.58
CA ASP A 55 14.65 9.78 -0.99
C ASP A 55 13.68 9.71 0.20
N LEU A 56 13.72 8.60 0.94
CA LEU A 56 12.85 8.38 2.09
C LEU A 56 13.09 9.42 3.19
N GLU A 57 14.34 9.73 3.51
CA GLU A 57 14.71 10.77 4.47
C GLU A 57 14.14 12.14 4.06
N GLY A 58 14.30 12.52 2.79
CA GLY A 58 13.76 13.77 2.24
C GLY A 58 12.23 13.82 2.29
N TRP A 59 11.55 12.74 1.90
CA TRP A 59 10.08 12.67 1.91
C TRP A 59 9.52 12.71 3.32
N PHE A 60 10.13 12.01 4.28
CA PHE A 60 9.69 12.06 5.68
C PHE A 60 10.00 13.38 6.36
N ALA A 61 11.12 14.03 6.04
CA ALA A 61 11.39 15.38 6.52
C ALA A 61 10.31 16.38 6.05
N ALA A 62 9.94 16.31 4.78
CA ALA A 62 8.87 17.12 4.20
C ALA A 62 7.48 16.81 4.81
N SER A 63 7.19 15.53 5.05
CA SER A 63 5.98 15.10 5.73
C SER A 63 5.86 15.68 7.14
N LYS A 64 6.94 15.61 7.91
CA LYS A 64 7.01 16.19 9.27
C LYS A 64 6.81 17.69 9.26
N GLU A 65 7.39 18.40 8.28
CA GLU A 65 7.21 19.84 8.14
C GLU A 65 5.75 20.23 7.82
N LEU A 66 5.07 19.46 6.94
CA LEU A 66 3.65 19.69 6.64
C LEU A 66 2.76 19.49 7.87
N PHE A 67 2.88 18.35 8.55
CA PHE A 67 2.01 18.03 9.67
C PHE A 67 2.32 18.80 10.96
N ALA A 68 3.51 19.42 11.06
CA ALA A 68 3.87 20.34 12.13
C ALA A 68 3.26 21.75 11.96
N LEU A 69 2.60 22.06 10.84
CA LEU A 69 1.88 23.31 10.68
C LEU A 69 0.80 23.45 11.78
N PRO A 70 0.55 24.68 12.27
CA PRO A 70 -0.54 24.92 13.21
C PRO A 70 -1.89 24.43 12.66
N GLU A 71 -2.75 23.87 13.52
CA GLU A 71 -4.06 23.33 13.12
C GLU A 71 -4.88 24.35 12.31
N GLU A 72 -4.88 25.61 12.75
CA GLU A 72 -5.57 26.68 12.04
C GLU A 72 -5.06 26.83 10.60
N VAL A 73 -3.74 26.73 10.37
CA VAL A 73 -3.14 26.81 9.03
C VAL A 73 -3.54 25.59 8.19
N LYS A 74 -3.50 24.40 8.77
CA LYS A 74 -3.91 23.16 8.08
C LYS A 74 -5.37 23.23 7.63
N HIS A 75 -6.27 23.74 8.47
CA HIS A 75 -7.70 23.85 8.15
C HIS A 75 -8.04 24.99 7.19
N GLN A 76 -7.33 26.11 7.25
CA GLN A 76 -7.69 27.30 6.46
C GLN A 76 -6.91 27.45 5.15
N ARG A 77 -5.71 26.90 5.05
CA ARG A 77 -4.80 27.14 3.92
C ARG A 77 -4.50 25.90 3.09
N LEU A 78 -4.56 24.69 3.67
CA LEU A 78 -4.38 23.48 2.88
C LEU A 78 -5.65 23.16 2.09
N GLN A 79 -5.48 22.63 0.88
CA GLN A 79 -6.61 22.02 0.18
C GLN A 79 -7.24 20.96 1.08
N GLN A 80 -8.50 21.12 1.45
CA GLN A 80 -9.21 20.11 2.23
C GLN A 80 -9.58 18.92 1.34
N MET A 81 -9.75 17.75 1.96
CA MET A 81 -10.08 16.50 1.26
C MET A 81 -11.34 16.69 0.39
N CYS A 82 -11.20 16.47 -0.89
CA CYS A 82 -12.30 16.49 -1.85
C CYS A 82 -12.79 15.05 -2.06
N PRO A 83 -14.02 14.71 -1.68
CA PRO A 83 -14.55 13.35 -1.80
C PRO A 83 -14.57 12.81 -3.24
N GLU A 84 -14.75 13.69 -4.24
CA GLU A 84 -14.85 13.32 -5.65
C GLU A 84 -13.48 12.93 -6.23
N THR A 85 -12.43 13.60 -5.79
CA THR A 85 -11.06 13.39 -6.31
C THR A 85 -10.18 12.61 -5.35
N ASN A 86 -10.58 12.47 -4.08
CA ASN A 86 -9.76 11.91 -3.00
C ASN A 86 -8.40 12.62 -2.86
N ALA A 87 -8.37 13.95 -3.07
CA ALA A 87 -7.17 14.78 -3.00
C ALA A 87 -7.28 15.80 -1.86
N GLY A 88 -6.18 16.06 -1.15
CA GLY A 88 -6.08 17.08 -0.12
C GLY A 88 -5.88 16.55 1.29
N TYR A 89 -6.03 17.46 2.26
CA TYR A 89 -5.84 17.22 3.70
C TYR A 89 -7.11 16.68 4.35
N SER A 90 -6.95 15.66 5.16
CA SER A 90 -7.97 15.09 6.04
C SER A 90 -7.49 15.18 7.48
N PRO A 91 -8.19 15.91 8.38
CA PRO A 91 -7.82 16.01 9.79
C PRO A 91 -8.06 14.71 10.55
N GLU A 92 -7.48 14.63 11.74
CA GLU A 92 -7.67 13.50 12.65
C GLU A 92 -9.15 13.27 12.94
N GLY A 93 -9.55 12.00 12.95
CA GLY A 93 -10.91 11.60 13.30
C GLY A 93 -11.97 11.80 12.20
N GLN A 94 -11.59 12.24 11.01
CA GLN A 94 -12.54 12.39 9.90
C GLN A 94 -12.76 11.08 9.14
N GLU A 95 -11.73 10.26 8.99
CA GLU A 95 -11.81 9.01 8.24
C GLU A 95 -12.14 7.81 9.14
N LYS A 96 -12.83 6.81 8.58
CA LYS A 96 -13.23 5.61 9.29
C LYS A 96 -13.20 4.40 8.36
N LEU A 97 -12.07 3.73 8.26
CA LEU A 97 -11.92 2.54 7.40
C LEU A 97 -12.69 1.31 7.90
N ASN A 98 -12.99 1.24 9.19
CA ASN A 98 -13.80 0.16 9.74
C ASN A 98 -15.10 0.71 10.37
N ALA A 99 -16.23 0.48 9.70
CA ALA A 99 -17.55 0.97 10.14
C ALA A 99 -17.98 0.52 11.55
N ARG A 100 -17.39 -0.56 12.07
CA ARG A 100 -17.67 -1.11 13.40
C ARG A 100 -16.90 -0.47 14.55
N ARG A 101 -16.00 0.50 14.26
CA ARG A 101 -15.13 1.16 15.23
C ARG A 101 -15.31 2.68 15.22
N GLY A 102 -14.63 3.36 16.13
CA GLY A 102 -14.49 4.81 16.10
C GLY A 102 -13.68 5.29 14.88
N ALA A 103 -13.59 6.60 14.69
CA ALA A 103 -12.76 7.20 13.65
C ALA A 103 -11.28 6.84 13.83
N ASP A 104 -10.54 6.80 12.74
CA ASP A 104 -9.10 6.50 12.74
C ASP A 104 -8.31 7.65 13.40
N MET A 105 -7.30 7.28 14.18
CA MET A 105 -6.45 8.24 14.92
C MET A 105 -5.28 8.68 14.04
N LYS A 106 -5.56 9.40 12.98
CA LYS A 106 -4.58 9.88 12.02
C LYS A 106 -5.06 11.13 11.30
N GLU A 107 -4.14 11.94 10.85
CA GLU A 107 -4.35 12.93 9.80
C GLU A 107 -3.61 12.52 8.53
N SER A 108 -4.05 13.00 7.37
CA SER A 108 -3.44 12.62 6.10
C SER A 108 -3.47 13.74 5.06
N PHE A 109 -2.57 13.66 4.08
CA PHE A 109 -2.62 14.48 2.88
C PHE A 109 -2.47 13.59 1.65
N ASN A 110 -3.50 13.57 0.80
CA ASN A 110 -3.53 12.77 -0.41
C ASN A 110 -3.08 13.58 -1.61
N ILE A 111 -2.11 13.02 -2.35
CA ILE A 111 -1.63 13.55 -3.62
C ILE A 111 -2.14 12.66 -4.75
N LYS A 112 -2.74 13.29 -5.72
CA LYS A 112 -3.19 12.68 -6.98
C LYS A 112 -2.26 13.09 -8.13
N ARG A 113 -2.58 12.70 -9.34
CA ARG A 113 -1.76 13.04 -10.52
C ARG A 113 -1.50 14.56 -10.63
N PRO A 114 -0.38 14.97 -11.25
CA PRO A 114 -0.05 16.38 -11.41
C PRO A 114 -1.22 17.20 -11.96
N GLY A 115 -1.47 18.36 -11.35
CA GLY A 115 -2.57 19.26 -11.68
C GLY A 115 -3.90 18.99 -10.97
N MET A 116 -4.02 17.93 -10.16
CA MET A 116 -5.24 17.64 -9.38
C MET A 116 -5.18 18.18 -7.95
N ASN A 117 -3.99 18.46 -7.42
CA ASN A 117 -3.85 19.08 -6.11
C ASN A 117 -3.58 20.57 -6.23
N ASP A 118 -4.19 21.34 -5.32
CA ASP A 118 -3.75 22.69 -4.98
C ASP A 118 -2.78 22.58 -3.79
N PHE A 119 -1.54 23.00 -4.01
CA PHE A 119 -0.49 23.01 -2.99
C PHE A 119 -0.38 24.38 -2.28
N ALA A 120 -1.35 25.28 -2.45
CA ALA A 120 -1.38 26.54 -1.72
C ALA A 120 -1.38 26.28 -0.20
N GLY A 121 -0.49 26.94 0.52
CA GLY A 121 -0.30 26.73 1.96
C GLY A 121 0.61 25.57 2.36
N CYS A 122 1.00 24.71 1.43
CA CYS A 122 1.99 23.66 1.71
C CYS A 122 3.41 24.25 1.79
N PRO A 123 4.29 23.68 2.64
CA PRO A 123 5.72 24.02 2.61
C PRO A 123 6.36 23.68 1.25
N GLY A 124 7.31 24.52 0.78
CA GLY A 124 7.96 24.30 -0.52
C GLY A 124 8.64 22.94 -0.65
N LYS A 125 9.30 22.47 0.40
CA LYS A 125 9.91 21.14 0.44
C LYS A 125 8.89 20.01 0.30
N PHE A 126 7.67 20.20 0.80
CA PHE A 126 6.62 19.22 0.63
C PHE A 126 6.17 19.13 -0.83
N VAL A 127 6.07 20.26 -1.53
CA VAL A 127 5.74 20.28 -2.97
C VAL A 127 6.82 19.55 -3.80
N GLU A 128 8.08 19.80 -3.50
CA GLU A 128 9.22 19.11 -4.14
C GLU A 128 9.19 17.59 -3.85
N ALA A 129 8.97 17.19 -2.60
CA ALA A 129 8.84 15.81 -2.19
C ALA A 129 7.64 15.13 -2.89
N ALA A 130 6.51 15.81 -3.01
CA ALA A 130 5.33 15.33 -3.70
C ALA A 130 5.60 14.99 -5.18
N ALA A 131 6.33 15.86 -5.88
CA ALA A 131 6.72 15.61 -7.27
C ALA A 131 7.71 14.44 -7.40
N SER A 132 8.70 14.39 -6.49
CA SER A 132 9.72 13.33 -6.45
C SER A 132 9.10 11.96 -6.20
N ILE A 133 8.28 11.83 -5.14
CA ILE A 133 7.67 10.55 -4.78
C ILE A 133 6.71 10.06 -5.85
N TRP A 134 5.92 10.97 -6.45
CA TRP A 134 5.02 10.62 -7.54
C TRP A 134 5.76 9.91 -8.67
N HIS A 135 6.85 10.51 -9.15
CA HIS A 135 7.63 9.95 -10.25
C HIS A 135 8.30 8.61 -9.88
N LYS A 136 8.93 8.54 -8.70
CA LYS A 136 9.65 7.33 -8.27
C LYS A 136 8.70 6.18 -7.93
N ALA A 137 7.55 6.46 -7.32
CA ALA A 137 6.56 5.46 -7.00
C ALA A 137 5.86 4.91 -8.26
N ASP A 138 5.63 5.73 -9.30
CA ASP A 138 5.16 5.25 -10.61
C ASP A 138 6.14 4.24 -11.22
N LEU A 139 7.43 4.58 -11.28
CA LEU A 139 8.45 3.67 -11.82
C LEU A 139 8.56 2.39 -10.99
N ALA A 140 8.58 2.49 -9.65
CA ALA A 140 8.62 1.34 -8.75
C ALA A 140 7.37 0.46 -8.92
N GLY A 141 6.20 1.07 -9.00
CA GLY A 141 4.93 0.38 -9.21
C GLY A 141 4.89 -0.38 -10.54
N LYS A 142 5.38 0.23 -11.63
CA LYS A 142 5.47 -0.43 -12.94
C LYS A 142 6.44 -1.61 -12.93
N ARG A 143 7.60 -1.48 -12.27
CA ARG A 143 8.55 -2.60 -12.08
C ARG A 143 7.94 -3.74 -11.28
N PHE A 144 7.24 -3.40 -10.19
CA PHE A 144 6.55 -4.40 -9.39
C PHE A 144 5.43 -5.08 -10.19
N GLY A 145 4.60 -4.31 -10.91
CA GLY A 145 3.55 -4.84 -11.77
C GLY A 145 4.06 -5.77 -12.87
N LEU A 146 5.20 -5.43 -13.50
CA LEU A 146 5.89 -6.30 -14.46
C LEU A 146 6.31 -7.63 -13.81
N ALA A 147 6.98 -7.58 -12.66
CA ALA A 147 7.41 -8.78 -11.95
C ALA A 147 6.22 -9.66 -11.52
N CYS A 148 5.11 -9.05 -11.10
CA CYS A 148 3.87 -9.75 -10.78
C CYS A 148 3.24 -10.43 -12.00
N ALA A 149 3.22 -9.75 -13.17
CA ALA A 149 2.72 -10.34 -14.40
C ALA A 149 3.54 -11.57 -14.80
N MET A 150 4.87 -11.46 -14.72
CA MET A 150 5.77 -12.57 -15.01
C MET A 150 5.61 -13.72 -14.00
N ALA A 151 5.41 -13.43 -12.72
CA ALA A 151 5.17 -14.44 -11.68
C ALA A 151 3.87 -15.23 -11.90
N LEU A 152 2.84 -14.55 -12.40
CA LEU A 152 1.54 -15.15 -12.72
C LEU A 152 1.49 -15.84 -14.09
N GLY A 153 2.55 -15.73 -14.91
CA GLY A 153 2.57 -16.25 -16.27
C GLY A 153 1.58 -15.56 -17.23
N VAL A 154 1.22 -14.31 -16.91
CA VAL A 154 0.43 -13.47 -17.80
C VAL A 154 1.34 -12.60 -18.68
N GLU A 155 0.78 -11.86 -19.64
CA GLU A 155 1.56 -10.96 -20.51
C GLU A 155 2.34 -9.94 -19.66
N PRO A 156 3.62 -9.66 -19.93
CA PRO A 156 4.46 -8.77 -19.12
C PRO A 156 3.85 -7.38 -18.89
N ASP A 157 3.10 -6.86 -19.84
CA ASP A 157 2.41 -5.56 -19.74
C ASP A 157 0.99 -5.64 -19.16
N PHE A 158 0.55 -6.83 -18.72
CA PHE A 158 -0.82 -7.06 -18.23
C PHE A 158 -1.26 -6.03 -17.19
N PHE A 159 -0.44 -5.76 -16.18
CA PHE A 159 -0.75 -4.74 -15.16
C PHE A 159 -0.27 -3.35 -15.58
N THR A 160 0.90 -3.23 -16.17
CA THR A 160 1.47 -1.91 -16.52
C THR A 160 0.65 -1.20 -17.60
N SER A 161 -0.02 -1.92 -18.51
CA SER A 161 -0.96 -1.34 -19.47
C SER A 161 -2.18 -0.68 -18.84
N LYS A 162 -2.49 -1.02 -17.58
CA LYS A 162 -3.61 -0.50 -16.79
C LYS A 162 -3.20 0.62 -15.82
N LEU A 163 -1.94 1.04 -15.85
CA LEU A 163 -1.35 2.10 -15.02
C LEU A 163 -0.82 3.25 -15.90
N GLN A 164 -1.50 3.56 -17.01
CA GLN A 164 -1.02 4.54 -17.97
C GLN A 164 -1.48 5.97 -17.67
N LYS A 165 -2.73 6.14 -17.26
CA LYS A 165 -3.32 7.45 -16.95
C LYS A 165 -3.04 7.88 -15.52
N MET A 166 -2.80 6.92 -14.62
CA MET A 166 -2.58 7.10 -13.19
C MET A 166 -3.68 7.96 -12.52
N ASP A 167 -4.89 7.91 -13.02
CA ASP A 167 -6.00 8.73 -12.55
C ASP A 167 -6.58 8.22 -11.21
N GLN A 168 -6.37 6.93 -10.88
CA GLN A 168 -6.70 6.35 -9.58
C GLN A 168 -5.50 6.27 -8.62
N PHE A 169 -4.26 6.38 -9.11
CA PHE A 169 -3.06 6.34 -8.28
C PHE A 169 -3.10 7.43 -7.19
N THR A 170 -2.75 7.06 -5.96
CA THR A 170 -2.77 7.98 -4.82
C THR A 170 -1.51 7.83 -3.99
N VAL A 171 -0.82 8.93 -3.74
CA VAL A 171 0.22 8.99 -2.70
C VAL A 171 -0.39 9.61 -1.46
N ARG A 172 -0.45 8.87 -0.36
CA ARG A 172 -1.01 9.32 0.91
C ARG A 172 0.08 9.47 1.95
N PHE A 173 0.34 10.70 2.36
CA PHE A 173 1.13 11.01 3.56
C PHE A 173 0.23 10.87 4.78
N LEU A 174 0.73 10.16 5.80
CA LEU A 174 -0.02 9.89 7.03
C LEU A 174 0.83 10.28 8.24
N HIS A 175 0.19 10.94 9.18
CA HIS A 175 0.73 11.23 10.49
C HIS A 175 -0.22 10.70 11.57
N TYR A 176 0.36 9.98 12.50
CA TYR A 176 -0.33 9.46 13.69
C TYR A 176 0.26 10.16 14.91
N PRO A 177 -0.49 11.07 15.56
CA PRO A 177 -0.02 11.79 16.73
C PRO A 177 0.15 10.85 17.94
N PRO A 178 0.86 11.29 18.99
CA PRO A 178 0.87 10.61 20.29
C PRO A 178 -0.56 10.46 20.82
N CYS A 179 -0.81 9.34 21.50
CA CYS A 179 -2.11 9.02 22.09
C CYS A 179 -1.96 8.39 23.47
N GLU A 180 -3.06 8.25 24.20
CA GLU A 180 -3.07 7.52 25.45
C GLU A 180 -2.85 6.02 25.22
N PHE A 181 -2.04 5.40 26.08
CA PHE A 181 -1.80 3.96 26.07
C PHE A 181 -2.69 3.26 27.07
N ASP A 182 -3.54 2.35 26.59
CA ASP A 182 -4.30 1.45 27.46
C ASP A 182 -3.70 0.04 27.39
N PRO A 183 -3.03 -0.45 28.46
CA PRO A 183 -2.43 -1.79 28.46
C PRO A 183 -3.46 -2.92 28.35
N LYS A 184 -4.70 -2.72 28.80
CA LYS A 184 -5.78 -3.71 28.62
C LYS A 184 -6.21 -3.84 27.16
N ALA A 185 -5.97 -2.83 26.43
CA ALA A 185 -6.21 -2.73 25.02
C ALA A 185 -5.16 -3.53 24.20
N ALA A 186 -3.97 -3.81 24.73
CA ALA A 186 -2.94 -4.64 24.08
C ALA A 186 -3.34 -6.13 23.97
N GLU A 187 -4.29 -6.61 24.75
CA GLU A 187 -4.82 -7.99 24.68
C GLU A 187 -5.79 -8.22 23.50
N GLY A 188 -5.74 -7.39 22.47
CA GLY A 188 -6.53 -7.52 21.24
C GLY A 188 -7.55 -6.40 21.00
N HIS A 189 -7.65 -5.43 21.89
CA HIS A 189 -8.64 -4.34 21.84
C HIS A 189 -8.05 -2.94 22.06
N GLY A 190 -6.71 -2.76 21.89
CA GLY A 190 -5.97 -1.52 22.08
C GLY A 190 -6.40 -0.34 21.24
N PRO A 191 -5.88 0.86 21.56
CA PRO A 191 -6.07 1.97 20.66
C PRO A 191 -5.56 1.54 19.28
N ILE A 192 -6.48 1.55 18.33
CA ILE A 192 -6.22 1.15 16.95
C ILE A 192 -6.12 2.43 16.16
N ARG A 193 -4.96 2.67 15.57
CA ARG A 193 -4.70 3.83 14.70
C ARG A 193 -5.43 3.71 13.37
N ILE A 194 -5.49 2.49 12.81
CA ILE A 194 -6.31 2.15 11.63
C ILE A 194 -6.97 0.79 11.88
N GLY A 195 -8.29 0.71 11.69
CA GLY A 195 -9.06 -0.52 11.82
C GLY A 195 -8.67 -1.62 10.81
N GLU A 196 -9.09 -2.88 11.08
CA GLU A 196 -8.91 -3.99 10.15
C GLU A 196 -9.57 -3.68 8.81
N HIS A 197 -8.79 -3.77 7.73
CA HIS A 197 -9.23 -3.56 6.34
C HIS A 197 -8.33 -4.32 5.36
N THR A 198 -8.74 -4.36 4.10
CA THR A 198 -7.91 -4.71 2.95
C THR A 198 -7.80 -3.50 2.04
N ASP A 199 -6.67 -3.31 1.38
CA ASP A 199 -6.54 -2.27 0.36
C ASP A 199 -7.44 -2.58 -0.85
N PHE A 200 -7.94 -1.53 -1.49
CA PHE A 200 -8.95 -1.70 -2.55
C PHE A 200 -8.35 -2.03 -3.91
N GLY A 201 -7.17 -1.47 -4.20
CA GLY A 201 -6.55 -1.48 -5.52
C GLY A 201 -5.77 -2.73 -5.89
N LEU A 202 -4.73 -2.54 -6.71
CA LEU A 202 -3.82 -3.63 -7.10
C LEU A 202 -2.85 -3.96 -5.98
N PHE A 203 -2.01 -3.01 -5.61
CA PHE A 203 -1.00 -3.16 -4.56
C PHE A 203 -0.65 -1.81 -3.95
N THR A 204 -0.10 -1.87 -2.76
CA THR A 204 0.33 -0.70 -2.01
C THR A 204 1.83 -0.78 -1.76
N LEU A 205 2.57 0.30 -2.06
CA LEU A 205 3.94 0.50 -1.59
C LEU A 205 3.87 1.36 -0.32
N LEU A 206 4.29 0.79 0.81
CA LEU A 206 4.19 1.46 2.11
C LEU A 206 5.58 1.75 2.66
N PHE A 207 5.89 3.03 2.78
CA PHE A 207 7.11 3.54 3.41
C PHE A 207 6.83 3.90 4.87
N MET A 208 7.75 3.55 5.76
CA MET A 208 7.67 3.83 7.18
C MET A 208 8.90 4.61 7.64
N ASP A 209 8.69 5.65 8.44
CA ASP A 209 9.77 6.50 8.99
C ASP A 209 10.56 5.74 10.06
N GLY A 210 11.70 5.19 9.68
CA GLY A 210 12.57 4.40 10.56
C GLY A 210 11.96 3.06 11.01
N PRO A 211 12.49 2.50 12.10
CA PRO A 211 11.91 1.32 12.75
C PRO A 211 10.56 1.71 13.37
N ALA A 212 9.49 1.53 12.62
CA ALA A 212 8.13 1.89 13.03
C ALA A 212 7.31 0.63 13.32
N ASP A 213 6.73 0.55 14.50
CA ASP A 213 5.88 -0.55 14.93
C ASP A 213 4.39 -0.26 14.71
N GLY A 214 3.57 -1.29 14.85
CA GLY A 214 2.12 -1.22 14.92
C GLY A 214 1.39 -1.71 13.69
N LEU A 215 2.02 -1.85 12.52
CA LEU A 215 1.41 -2.54 11.39
C LEU A 215 1.35 -4.05 11.70
N GLU A 216 0.18 -4.63 11.52
CA GLU A 216 -0.06 -6.06 11.68
C GLU A 216 -0.87 -6.61 10.50
N VAL A 217 -0.49 -7.79 10.02
CA VAL A 217 -1.23 -8.55 9.01
C VAL A 217 -1.93 -9.74 9.64
N LYS A 218 -3.14 -10.03 9.20
CA LYS A 218 -3.92 -11.18 9.64
C LYS A 218 -3.32 -12.47 9.09
N ARG A 219 -3.08 -13.44 9.98
CA ARG A 219 -2.57 -14.76 9.57
C ARG A 219 -3.66 -15.56 8.84
N VAL A 220 -3.26 -16.30 7.84
CA VAL A 220 -4.16 -17.15 7.04
C VAL A 220 -4.22 -18.55 7.66
N GLU A 221 -5.42 -19.05 7.92
CA GLU A 221 -5.61 -20.45 8.37
C GLU A 221 -5.20 -21.43 7.28
N GLY A 222 -4.41 -22.46 7.64
CA GLY A 222 -4.04 -23.55 6.75
C GLY A 222 -3.06 -23.21 5.62
N GLY A 223 -2.55 -21.99 5.58
CA GLY A 223 -1.49 -21.62 4.65
C GLY A 223 -0.15 -22.12 5.20
N ASP A 224 0.46 -23.08 4.51
CA ASP A 224 1.88 -23.41 4.70
C ASP A 224 2.71 -22.28 4.06
N CYS A 225 2.74 -21.15 4.74
CA CYS A 225 3.43 -19.95 4.28
C CYS A 225 4.93 -20.09 4.52
N GLY A 226 5.55 -21.18 4.05
CA GLY A 226 7.01 -21.31 3.97
C GLY A 226 7.80 -20.74 5.16
N GLY A 227 7.30 -20.89 6.41
CA GLY A 227 8.00 -20.50 7.63
C GLY A 227 7.97 -19.01 8.01
N SER A 228 7.32 -18.13 7.26
CA SER A 228 7.43 -16.68 7.51
C SER A 228 6.65 -16.13 8.71
N PHE A 229 5.45 -16.61 9.04
CA PHE A 229 4.60 -15.99 10.06
C PHE A 229 4.09 -16.92 11.18
N GLY A 230 4.63 -18.11 11.36
CA GLY A 230 4.23 -19.05 12.41
C GLY A 230 2.81 -19.63 12.23
N ASN A 231 2.58 -20.84 12.72
CA ASN A 231 1.37 -21.64 12.44
C ASN A 231 0.18 -21.42 13.40
N GLU A 232 0.09 -20.29 14.12
CA GLU A 232 -1.08 -20.02 14.96
C GLU A 232 -2.23 -19.43 14.14
N ALA A 233 -3.25 -20.24 13.90
CA ALA A 233 -4.43 -19.85 13.14
C ALA A 233 -5.16 -18.64 13.77
N GLY A 234 -5.60 -17.69 12.92
CA GLY A 234 -6.50 -16.60 13.32
C GLY A 234 -5.86 -15.44 14.06
N GLY A 235 -4.52 -15.43 14.26
CA GLY A 235 -3.79 -14.36 14.94
C GLY A 235 -3.33 -13.23 14.02
N TRP A 236 -2.68 -12.22 14.62
CA TRP A 236 -2.02 -11.11 13.93
C TRP A 236 -0.50 -11.30 13.94
N ALA A 237 0.16 -10.91 12.85
CA ALA A 237 1.61 -10.92 12.75
C ALA A 237 2.13 -9.48 12.57
N PRO A 238 3.13 -9.04 13.36
CA PRO A 238 3.70 -7.72 13.21
C PRO A 238 4.51 -7.60 11.90
N VAL A 239 4.41 -6.43 11.26
CA VAL A 239 5.17 -6.04 10.07
C VAL A 239 5.91 -4.73 10.41
N PRO A 240 7.02 -4.79 11.16
CA PRO A 240 7.74 -3.59 11.60
C PRO A 240 8.43 -2.90 10.42
N GLY A 241 8.66 -1.59 10.53
CA GLY A 241 9.56 -0.87 9.63
C GLY A 241 10.99 -1.33 9.82
N LEU A 242 11.70 -1.63 8.74
CA LEU A 242 13.10 -2.07 8.80
C LEU A 242 14.10 -0.91 8.68
N GLY A 243 13.64 0.26 8.21
CA GLY A 243 14.50 1.40 7.91
C GLY A 243 15.32 1.22 6.61
N GLY A 244 16.18 2.20 6.33
CA GLY A 244 16.93 2.24 5.07
C GLY A 244 15.99 2.31 3.85
N ALA A 245 16.45 1.80 2.70
CA ALA A 245 15.67 1.75 1.47
C ALA A 245 14.79 0.48 1.35
N THR A 246 14.38 -0.09 2.48
CA THR A 246 13.52 -1.27 2.55
C THR A 246 12.12 -0.86 2.99
N PHE A 247 11.10 -1.21 2.22
CA PHE A 247 9.72 -0.84 2.49
C PHE A 247 8.75 -2.00 2.23
N VAL A 248 7.54 -1.89 2.76
CA VAL A 248 6.52 -2.94 2.67
C VAL A 248 5.78 -2.83 1.34
N VAL A 249 5.44 -3.97 0.76
CA VAL A 249 4.44 -4.11 -0.31
C VAL A 249 3.35 -5.08 0.12
N ASN A 250 2.12 -4.78 -0.25
CA ASN A 250 1.00 -5.71 -0.12
C ASN A 250 0.05 -5.63 -1.32
N THR A 251 -0.56 -6.78 -1.65
CA THR A 251 -1.59 -6.88 -2.69
C THR A 251 -2.96 -6.45 -2.17
N GLY A 252 -3.75 -5.84 -3.06
CA GLY A 252 -5.09 -5.34 -2.76
C GLY A 252 -6.21 -6.19 -3.37
N ALA A 253 -7.45 -5.79 -3.10
CA ALA A 253 -8.64 -6.57 -3.47
C ALA A 253 -8.87 -6.69 -4.98
N LEU A 254 -8.49 -5.68 -5.79
CA LEU A 254 -8.57 -5.80 -7.25
C LEU A 254 -7.58 -6.84 -7.79
N PHE A 255 -6.41 -6.97 -7.17
CA PHE A 255 -5.46 -8.02 -7.54
C PHE A 255 -6.05 -9.41 -7.28
N ALA A 256 -6.65 -9.62 -6.10
CA ALA A 256 -7.33 -10.87 -5.77
C ALA A 256 -8.45 -11.19 -6.77
N ARG A 257 -9.23 -10.18 -7.21
CA ARG A 257 -10.28 -10.37 -8.21
C ARG A 257 -9.73 -10.83 -9.56
N TRP A 258 -8.69 -10.20 -10.10
CA TRP A 258 -8.09 -10.62 -11.38
C TRP A 258 -7.58 -12.04 -11.36
N THR A 259 -7.02 -12.45 -10.22
CA THR A 259 -6.43 -13.78 -10.05
C THR A 259 -7.40 -14.81 -9.45
N ASN A 260 -8.71 -14.49 -9.37
CA ASN A 260 -9.74 -15.37 -8.81
C ASN A 260 -9.38 -15.88 -7.39
N ASP A 261 -8.75 -15.03 -6.55
CA ASP A 261 -8.19 -15.32 -5.23
C ASP A 261 -6.97 -16.27 -5.24
N THR A 262 -6.32 -16.48 -6.37
CA THR A 262 -5.04 -17.19 -6.40
C THR A 262 -3.99 -16.42 -5.61
N TRP A 263 -3.92 -15.10 -5.82
CA TRP A 263 -3.22 -14.18 -4.95
C TRP A 263 -4.22 -13.45 -4.05
N ARG A 264 -3.84 -13.21 -2.80
CA ARG A 264 -4.78 -12.77 -1.77
C ARG A 264 -4.62 -11.29 -1.46
N ALA A 265 -5.73 -10.64 -1.14
CA ALA A 265 -5.73 -9.35 -0.43
C ALA A 265 -5.79 -9.63 1.08
N SER A 266 -4.73 -9.36 1.80
CA SER A 266 -4.69 -9.68 3.22
C SER A 266 -5.19 -8.56 4.10
N ALA A 267 -6.04 -8.91 5.06
CA ALA A 267 -6.51 -7.98 6.06
C ALA A 267 -5.34 -7.53 6.94
N HIS A 268 -5.27 -6.24 7.21
CA HIS A 268 -4.24 -5.64 8.04
C HIS A 268 -4.81 -4.49 8.87
N ARG A 269 -4.07 -4.06 9.89
CA ARG A 269 -4.45 -2.98 10.80
C ARG A 269 -3.23 -2.26 11.35
N VAL A 270 -3.44 -1.09 11.95
CA VAL A 270 -2.37 -0.37 12.67
C VAL A 270 -2.78 -0.19 14.11
N VAL A 271 -2.03 -0.80 15.01
CA VAL A 271 -2.24 -0.78 16.46
C VAL A 271 -1.20 0.09 17.18
N VAL A 272 -1.39 0.33 18.48
CA VAL A 272 -0.40 0.94 19.37
C VAL A 272 0.16 -0.15 20.28
N PRO A 273 1.31 -0.77 19.92
CA PRO A 273 1.77 -1.99 20.60
C PRO A 273 2.38 -1.74 21.97
N THR A 274 2.89 -0.54 22.25
CA THR A 274 3.59 -0.21 23.50
C THR A 274 3.33 1.22 23.94
N ALA A 275 3.58 1.51 25.23
CA ALA A 275 3.53 2.87 25.77
C ALA A 275 4.52 3.82 25.06
N ALA A 276 5.69 3.34 24.66
CA ALA A 276 6.66 4.12 23.89
C ALA A 276 6.12 4.48 22.50
N ALA A 277 5.46 3.54 21.82
CA ALA A 277 4.80 3.80 20.53
C ALA A 277 3.62 4.78 20.68
N ALA A 278 2.89 4.74 21.80
CA ALA A 278 1.82 5.68 22.10
C ALA A 278 2.34 7.12 22.29
N ALA A 279 3.47 7.27 22.98
CA ALA A 279 4.09 8.57 23.25
C ALA A 279 4.80 9.20 22.05
N SER A 280 4.92 8.46 20.93
CA SER A 280 5.69 8.87 19.76
C SER A 280 4.81 9.22 18.56
N HIS A 281 5.22 10.23 17.79
CA HIS A 281 4.68 10.44 16.45
C HIS A 281 5.08 9.28 15.53
N ARG A 282 4.16 8.86 14.67
CA ARG A 282 4.42 7.89 13.62
C ARG A 282 4.09 8.50 12.27
N TYR A 283 5.01 8.38 11.30
CA TYR A 283 4.80 8.84 9.94
C TYR A 283 4.90 7.68 8.96
N THR A 284 4.01 7.64 7.98
CA THR A 284 4.06 6.70 6.87
C THR A 284 3.64 7.37 5.58
N ILE A 285 4.07 6.79 4.46
CA ILE A 285 3.63 7.21 3.14
C ILE A 285 3.16 5.97 2.41
N ALA A 286 1.89 5.94 2.01
CA ALA A 286 1.30 4.84 1.26
C ALA A 286 1.07 5.27 -0.19
N CYS A 287 1.59 4.49 -1.14
CA CYS A 287 1.32 4.67 -2.57
C CYS A 287 0.36 3.58 -3.01
N PHE A 288 -0.90 3.94 -3.20
CA PHE A 288 -1.94 3.04 -3.72
C PHE A 288 -1.83 3.00 -5.24
N CYS A 289 -1.32 1.89 -5.75
CA CYS A 289 -1.15 1.65 -7.17
C CYS A 289 -2.45 1.04 -7.73
N ASP A 290 -3.45 1.87 -7.95
CA ASP A 290 -4.74 1.47 -8.46
C ASP A 290 -4.74 1.52 -9.99
N PRO A 291 -5.49 0.62 -10.69
CA PRO A 291 -5.58 0.66 -12.14
C PRO A 291 -6.34 1.91 -12.61
N ASP A 292 -6.10 2.32 -13.85
CA ASP A 292 -6.84 3.42 -14.47
C ASP A 292 -8.35 3.20 -14.34
N ALA A 293 -9.10 4.27 -14.17
CA ALA A 293 -10.54 4.20 -13.82
C ALA A 293 -11.37 3.39 -14.82
N ASP A 294 -11.03 3.46 -16.09
CA ASP A 294 -11.70 2.73 -17.18
C ASP A 294 -11.11 1.34 -17.48
N SER A 295 -10.09 0.91 -16.72
CA SER A 295 -9.53 -0.42 -16.87
C SER A 295 -10.55 -1.49 -16.49
N GLU A 296 -10.85 -2.40 -17.41
CA GLU A 296 -11.70 -3.55 -17.13
C GLU A 296 -11.01 -4.50 -16.16
N VAL A 297 -11.76 -4.91 -15.13
CA VAL A 297 -11.36 -5.89 -14.12
C VAL A 297 -12.21 -7.14 -14.33
N VAL A 298 -11.66 -8.08 -15.08
CA VAL A 298 -12.28 -9.37 -15.40
C VAL A 298 -11.36 -10.48 -14.91
N VAL A 299 -11.92 -11.50 -14.28
CA VAL A 299 -11.15 -12.68 -13.86
C VAL A 299 -10.47 -13.29 -15.09
N ASP A 300 -9.15 -13.41 -15.05
CA ASP A 300 -8.42 -14.04 -16.17
C ASP A 300 -8.75 -15.53 -16.22
N PRO A 301 -9.12 -16.09 -17.41
CA PRO A 301 -9.51 -17.49 -17.54
C PRO A 301 -8.46 -18.50 -17.04
N ARG A 302 -7.18 -18.12 -17.01
CA ARG A 302 -6.08 -18.96 -16.47
C ARG A 302 -6.25 -19.27 -14.97
N PHE A 303 -6.98 -18.44 -14.22
CA PHE A 303 -7.24 -18.61 -12.80
C PHE A 303 -8.61 -19.22 -12.48
N ILE A 304 -9.31 -19.74 -13.50
CA ILE A 304 -10.61 -20.42 -13.32
C ILE A 304 -10.37 -21.91 -13.48
N ALA A 305 -10.74 -22.70 -12.48
CA ALA A 305 -10.61 -24.14 -12.56
C ALA A 305 -11.52 -24.72 -13.66
N PRO A 306 -11.11 -25.80 -14.36
CA PRO A 306 -11.93 -26.41 -15.40
C PRO A 306 -13.35 -26.74 -14.92
N GLY A 307 -14.35 -26.19 -15.59
CA GLY A 307 -15.78 -26.41 -15.27
C GLY A 307 -16.35 -25.50 -14.18
N GLU A 308 -15.56 -24.58 -13.61
CA GLU A 308 -16.02 -23.59 -12.66
C GLU A 308 -16.36 -22.24 -13.35
N ALA A 309 -17.16 -21.44 -12.69
CA ALA A 309 -17.43 -20.06 -13.07
C ALA A 309 -16.45 -19.11 -12.32
N PRO A 310 -16.16 -17.92 -12.88
CA PRO A 310 -15.38 -16.92 -12.14
C PRO A 310 -16.09 -16.51 -10.85
N LYS A 311 -15.36 -16.31 -9.75
CA LYS A 311 -15.93 -15.89 -8.46
C LYS A 311 -16.51 -14.48 -8.51
N TYR A 312 -16.00 -13.65 -9.40
CA TYR A 312 -16.31 -12.23 -9.45
C TYR A 312 -16.90 -11.82 -10.80
N PRO A 313 -17.97 -11.01 -10.81
CA PRO A 313 -18.45 -10.39 -12.05
C PRO A 313 -17.46 -9.34 -12.56
N PRO A 314 -17.48 -9.03 -13.87
CA PRO A 314 -16.74 -7.91 -14.43
C PRO A 314 -17.08 -6.58 -13.74
N THR A 315 -16.09 -5.70 -13.62
CA THR A 315 -16.22 -4.31 -13.15
C THR A 315 -15.14 -3.46 -13.79
N THR A 316 -15.08 -2.16 -13.49
CA THR A 316 -13.93 -1.32 -13.83
C THR A 316 -13.14 -0.93 -12.57
N GLY A 317 -11.89 -0.50 -12.74
CA GLY A 317 -11.06 -0.01 -11.64
C GLY A 317 -11.75 1.11 -10.87
N GLY A 318 -12.28 2.11 -11.61
CA GLY A 318 -12.96 3.26 -10.99
C GLY A 318 -14.27 2.92 -10.29
N GLU A 319 -15.12 2.08 -10.90
CA GLU A 319 -16.37 1.63 -10.25
C GLU A 319 -16.10 0.91 -8.94
N TYR A 320 -15.11 0.02 -8.92
CA TYR A 320 -14.78 -0.75 -7.72
C TYR A 320 -14.21 0.14 -6.61
N VAL A 321 -13.22 0.98 -6.92
CA VAL A 321 -12.62 1.89 -5.94
C VAL A 321 -13.67 2.87 -5.39
N LEU A 322 -14.51 3.46 -6.25
CA LEU A 322 -15.57 4.37 -5.83
C LEU A 322 -16.61 3.68 -4.93
N MET A 323 -16.99 2.44 -5.24
CA MET A 323 -17.88 1.63 -4.40
C MET A 323 -17.25 1.46 -3.00
N LYS A 324 -15.97 1.09 -2.93
CA LYS A 324 -15.27 0.88 -1.67
C LYS A 324 -15.08 2.17 -0.85
N LEU A 325 -14.79 3.28 -1.49
CA LEU A 325 -14.72 4.59 -0.83
C LEU A 325 -16.07 5.01 -0.22
N ARG A 326 -17.19 4.71 -0.88
CA ARG A 326 -18.54 4.97 -0.35
C ARG A 326 -18.91 4.06 0.84
N GLU A 327 -18.37 2.85 0.90
CA GLU A 327 -18.58 1.93 2.02
C GLU A 327 -17.75 2.36 3.27
N SER A 328 -16.67 3.13 3.09
CA SER A 328 -15.74 3.55 4.14
C SER A 328 -15.99 4.98 4.68
N ASN A 329 -16.89 5.73 4.08
CA ASN A 329 -17.34 7.07 4.50
C ASN A 329 -18.79 7.01 5.01
#